data_9a894b368933009e1176bac8d59b415b
#
_entry.id   9a894b368933009e1176bac8d59b415b
#
_cell.length_a   1.000
_cell.length_b   1.000
_cell.length_c   1.000
_cell.angle_alpha   90.00
_cell.angle_beta   90.00
_cell.angle_gamma   90.00
#
_symmetry.space_group_name_H-M   'P 1'
#
loop_
_entity.id
_entity.type
_entity.pdbx_description
1 polymer ?
#
loop_
_entity_poly.entity_id
_entity_poly.type
_entity_poly.pdbx_seq_one_letter_code
_entity_poly.pdbx_strand_id
1 'polypeptide(L)'
;MSNNLDQLTDWLKDHKITEVECMIGDLTGITRGKISPTNKFIAEKGMRLPESVLLQTVTGDYVEDDIYYELLDPADIDMICRPDQNAVFLVPWAIEPTAQVIHDTYDKQGNPIELSPRNVLKKVLKLYADRGWQPIVAPEMEFYLTKRCEDPDFPLQPPIGRSGRPETGRQSFSIEAANEFDPLFEDVYDWCELQELDLDTLIHEDGTAQMEINFRHGDALSLADQILVFKRTMREAALKHNVAATFMAKPMTGEPGSAMHLHQSIIDIATGKNVFSNEDGTMSQLFLNHIGGLQKFIPELLPLFAPNVNSFRRFLPDTSAPVNVEWGEENRTVGLRVPDAGPQNRRVENRLPGADANPYLAIAASLLCGYLGMIEHIEPSAPVEGRAYERRNLRLPFTLEDALARMEDCDTVKQYLGEKFVRGYVAVKRAEHENFKRVISSWEREFLLLSV
;
A
#
# COMPACT_ATOMS: atom_id res chain seq x y z
N MET A 1 -2.45 -25.85 15.43
CA MET A 1 -3.08 -24.61 15.97
C MET A 1 -2.77 -24.31 17.43
N SER A 2 -2.56 -25.27 18.33
CA SER A 2 -2.18 -24.99 19.74
C SER A 2 -0.78 -24.39 19.90
N ASN A 3 0.21 -24.83 19.14
CA ASN A 3 1.59 -24.34 19.24
C ASN A 3 1.78 -22.83 18.95
N ASN A 4 0.99 -22.27 18.03
CA ASN A 4 1.17 -20.88 17.58
C ASN A 4 0.71 -19.83 18.61
N LEU A 5 -0.41 -20.11 19.31
CA LEU A 5 -0.90 -19.19 20.34
C LEU A 5 -0.06 -19.25 21.62
N ASP A 6 0.55 -20.41 21.89
CA ASP A 6 1.42 -20.57 23.06
C ASP A 6 2.71 -19.73 22.89
N GLN A 7 3.30 -19.71 21.68
CA GLN A 7 4.47 -18.88 21.36
C GLN A 7 4.17 -17.38 21.49
N LEU A 8 3.03 -16.92 20.94
CA LEU A 8 2.60 -15.53 21.09
C LEU A 8 2.37 -15.16 22.56
N THR A 9 1.74 -16.06 23.33
CA THR A 9 1.50 -15.86 24.77
C THR A 9 2.82 -15.71 25.55
N ASP A 10 3.81 -16.51 25.23
CA ASP A 10 5.12 -16.43 25.87
C ASP A 10 5.87 -15.16 25.46
N TRP A 11 5.81 -14.77 24.18
CA TRP A 11 6.36 -13.48 23.71
C TRP A 11 5.75 -12.28 24.46
N LEU A 12 4.41 -12.25 24.61
CA LEU A 12 3.72 -11.18 25.35
C LEU A 12 4.16 -11.10 26.83
N LYS A 13 4.39 -12.26 27.46
CA LYS A 13 4.88 -12.32 28.87
C LYS A 13 6.33 -11.86 28.97
N ASP A 14 7.21 -12.33 28.07
CA ASP A 14 8.64 -11.99 28.09
C ASP A 14 8.86 -10.48 27.91
N HIS A 15 8.03 -9.83 27.07
CA HIS A 15 8.03 -8.39 26.86
C HIS A 15 7.17 -7.62 27.90
N LYS A 16 6.56 -8.33 28.88
CA LYS A 16 5.72 -7.74 29.94
C LYS A 16 4.57 -6.89 29.39
N ILE A 17 4.00 -7.29 28.25
CA ILE A 17 2.93 -6.56 27.59
C ILE A 17 1.68 -6.53 28.48
N THR A 18 1.14 -5.33 28.71
CA THR A 18 -0.07 -5.09 29.51
C THR A 18 -1.30 -4.89 28.63
N GLU A 19 -1.12 -4.36 27.42
CA GLU A 19 -2.18 -4.08 26.46
C GLU A 19 -1.82 -4.58 25.07
N VAL A 20 -2.83 -5.05 24.32
CA VAL A 20 -2.69 -5.49 22.93
C VAL A 20 -3.63 -4.69 22.05
N GLU A 21 -3.08 -3.98 21.10
CA GLU A 21 -3.80 -3.39 19.98
C GLU A 21 -4.06 -4.47 18.92
N CYS A 22 -5.26 -5.04 18.95
CA CYS A 22 -5.70 -6.04 17.98
C CYS A 22 -6.08 -5.34 16.68
N MET A 23 -5.42 -5.64 15.57
CA MET A 23 -5.54 -4.86 14.34
C MET A 23 -5.94 -5.71 13.14
N ILE A 24 -6.71 -5.11 12.23
CA ILE A 24 -6.90 -5.51 10.84
C ILE A 24 -6.79 -4.26 9.94
N GLY A 25 -6.41 -4.42 8.68
CA GLY A 25 -6.56 -3.38 7.67
C GLY A 25 -7.91 -3.49 6.97
N ASP A 26 -8.68 -2.38 6.87
CA ASP A 26 -9.90 -2.33 6.07
C ASP A 26 -9.62 -2.10 4.58
N LEU A 27 -10.66 -2.02 3.73
CA LEU A 27 -10.52 -1.82 2.28
C LEU A 27 -9.84 -0.49 1.92
N THR A 28 -9.94 0.52 2.78
CA THR A 28 -9.35 1.84 2.56
C THR A 28 -7.89 1.93 3.01
N GLY A 29 -7.38 0.91 3.71
CA GLY A 29 -6.05 0.88 4.31
C GLY A 29 -5.99 1.48 5.72
N ILE A 30 -7.14 1.79 6.32
CA ILE A 30 -7.21 2.23 7.72
C ILE A 30 -7.11 1.01 8.63
N THR A 31 -6.31 1.15 9.69
CA THR A 31 -6.20 0.15 10.74
C THR A 31 -7.43 0.20 11.64
N ARG A 32 -8.19 -0.89 11.69
CA ARG A 32 -9.37 -1.09 12.54
C ARG A 32 -9.08 -2.12 13.62
N GLY A 33 -9.75 -2.01 14.77
CA GLY A 33 -9.51 -3.01 15.80
C GLY A 33 -10.00 -2.62 17.18
N LYS A 34 -9.40 -3.27 18.18
CA LYS A 34 -9.70 -3.06 19.60
C LYS A 34 -8.41 -3.07 20.43
N ILE A 35 -8.34 -2.22 21.42
CA ILE A 35 -7.30 -2.30 22.46
C ILE A 35 -7.85 -3.19 23.58
N SER A 36 -7.10 -4.19 23.97
CA SER A 36 -7.51 -5.18 24.96
C SER A 36 -6.43 -5.43 26.00
N PRO A 37 -6.76 -5.55 27.29
CA PRO A 37 -5.81 -6.04 28.27
C PRO A 37 -5.26 -7.42 27.86
N THR A 38 -3.97 -7.66 28.03
CA THR A 38 -3.28 -8.88 27.58
C THR A 38 -3.96 -10.17 28.08
N ASN A 39 -4.39 -10.21 29.35
CA ASN A 39 -5.06 -11.39 29.89
C ASN A 39 -6.37 -11.71 29.16
N LYS A 40 -7.15 -10.68 28.77
CA LYS A 40 -8.37 -10.83 28.01
C LYS A 40 -8.08 -11.31 26.59
N PHE A 41 -7.10 -10.71 25.92
CA PHE A 41 -6.63 -11.10 24.58
C PHE A 41 -6.26 -12.59 24.53
N ILE A 42 -5.46 -13.06 25.52
CA ILE A 42 -5.07 -14.47 25.61
C ILE A 42 -6.28 -15.37 25.85
N ALA A 43 -7.21 -14.99 26.73
CA ALA A 43 -8.41 -15.78 27.04
C ALA A 43 -9.35 -15.90 25.84
N GLU A 44 -9.53 -14.82 25.07
CA GLU A 44 -10.41 -14.76 23.89
C GLU A 44 -9.72 -15.27 22.60
N LYS A 45 -8.39 -15.47 22.63
CA LYS A 45 -7.58 -15.92 21.49
C LYS A 45 -7.67 -14.99 20.26
N GLY A 46 -7.67 -13.70 20.50
CA GLY A 46 -7.83 -12.65 19.49
C GLY A 46 -9.01 -11.73 19.78
N MET A 47 -9.70 -11.31 18.72
CA MET A 47 -10.85 -10.42 18.84
C MET A 47 -12.00 -10.82 17.93
N ARG A 48 -13.15 -10.14 18.11
CA ARG A 48 -14.29 -10.19 17.18
C ARG A 48 -14.65 -8.79 16.76
N LEU A 49 -15.00 -8.62 15.49
CA LEU A 49 -15.47 -7.37 14.90
C LEU A 49 -16.63 -7.70 13.93
N PRO A 50 -17.63 -6.83 13.80
CA PRO A 50 -18.64 -7.00 12.76
C PRO A 50 -17.97 -6.94 11.36
N GLU A 51 -18.45 -7.76 10.41
CA GLU A 51 -17.90 -7.79 9.05
C GLU A 51 -18.07 -6.44 8.34
N SER A 52 -19.11 -5.68 8.71
CA SER A 52 -19.41 -4.34 8.18
C SER A 52 -18.25 -3.34 8.30
N VAL A 53 -17.39 -3.50 9.30
CA VAL A 53 -16.24 -2.60 9.47
C VAL A 53 -15.33 -2.55 8.24
N LEU A 54 -15.35 -3.60 7.41
CA LEU A 54 -14.58 -3.67 6.16
C LEU A 54 -15.21 -2.82 5.03
N LEU A 55 -16.50 -2.49 5.11
CA LEU A 55 -17.21 -1.67 4.13
C LEU A 55 -17.32 -0.18 4.54
N GLN A 56 -16.57 0.24 5.55
CA GLN A 56 -16.50 1.65 5.90
C GLN A 56 -15.64 2.44 4.89
N THR A 57 -16.09 3.65 4.57
CA THR A 57 -15.34 4.64 3.81
C THR A 57 -14.25 5.29 4.66
N VAL A 58 -13.39 6.12 4.06
CA VAL A 58 -12.39 6.90 4.80
C VAL A 58 -13.03 7.91 5.77
N THR A 59 -14.29 8.30 5.56
CA THR A 59 -15.05 9.19 6.45
C THR A 59 -15.77 8.45 7.57
N GLY A 60 -15.73 7.10 7.56
CA GLY A 60 -16.43 6.25 8.53
C GLY A 60 -17.89 5.96 8.19
N ASP A 61 -18.37 6.48 7.05
CA ASP A 61 -19.69 6.14 6.53
C ASP A 61 -19.71 4.72 5.95
N TYR A 62 -20.90 4.17 5.75
CA TYR A 62 -21.10 2.88 5.08
C TYR A 62 -21.56 3.08 3.64
N VAL A 63 -21.42 2.03 2.83
CA VAL A 63 -22.01 1.97 1.49
C VAL A 63 -23.55 2.01 1.55
N GLU A 64 -24.21 2.26 0.41
CA GLU A 64 -25.66 2.33 0.32
C GLU A 64 -26.34 1.01 0.75
N ASP A 65 -27.54 1.12 1.36
CA ASP A 65 -28.23 0.01 2.01
C ASP A 65 -28.49 -1.21 1.08
N ASP A 66 -28.82 -0.98 -0.18
CA ASP A 66 -29.07 -2.06 -1.13
C ASP A 66 -27.81 -2.91 -1.37
N ILE A 67 -26.66 -2.27 -1.60
CA ILE A 67 -25.38 -2.95 -1.76
C ILE A 67 -24.91 -3.57 -0.45
N TYR A 68 -25.10 -2.85 0.66
CA TYR A 68 -24.73 -3.34 1.98
C TYR A 68 -25.40 -4.69 2.29
N TYR A 69 -26.73 -4.78 2.12
CA TYR A 69 -27.49 -6.00 2.41
C TYR A 69 -27.33 -7.11 1.38
N GLU A 70 -26.82 -6.82 0.19
CA GLU A 70 -26.42 -7.84 -0.75
C GLU A 70 -25.06 -8.50 -0.40
N LEU A 71 -24.16 -7.74 0.21
CA LEU A 71 -22.79 -8.19 0.52
C LEU A 71 -22.68 -8.80 1.93
N LEU A 72 -23.47 -8.31 2.89
CA LEU A 72 -23.39 -8.68 4.29
C LEU A 72 -24.71 -9.25 4.83
N ASP A 73 -24.60 -10.07 5.86
CA ASP A 73 -25.77 -10.53 6.61
C ASP A 73 -26.43 -9.33 7.31
N PRO A 74 -27.78 -9.16 7.18
CA PRO A 74 -28.49 -8.07 7.85
C PRO A 74 -28.34 -8.02 9.37
N ALA A 75 -27.94 -9.14 9.99
CA ALA A 75 -27.68 -9.22 11.43
C ALA A 75 -26.29 -8.70 11.81
N ASP A 76 -25.48 -8.23 10.85
CA ASP A 76 -24.11 -7.73 11.03
C ASP A 76 -23.25 -8.66 11.90
N ILE A 77 -23.12 -9.90 11.41
CA ILE A 77 -22.49 -11.00 12.15
C ILE A 77 -21.00 -10.71 12.36
N ASP A 78 -20.53 -10.94 13.59
CA ASP A 78 -19.10 -10.83 13.91
C ASP A 78 -18.26 -11.85 13.14
N MET A 79 -17.20 -11.37 12.51
CA MET A 79 -16.07 -12.19 12.05
C MET A 79 -15.16 -12.55 13.23
N ILE A 80 -14.47 -13.67 13.11
CA ILE A 80 -13.49 -14.16 14.07
C ILE A 80 -12.11 -13.70 13.58
N CYS A 81 -11.48 -12.81 14.34
CA CYS A 81 -10.17 -12.29 14.05
C CYS A 81 -9.12 -13.07 14.88
N ARG A 82 -8.29 -13.86 14.20
CA ARG A 82 -7.24 -14.68 14.82
C ARG A 82 -5.88 -14.01 14.68
N PRO A 83 -5.11 -13.87 15.77
CA PRO A 83 -3.79 -13.25 15.71
C PRO A 83 -2.83 -14.06 14.82
N ASP A 84 -2.04 -13.37 14.01
CA ASP A 84 -0.90 -13.96 13.32
C ASP A 84 0.35 -13.77 14.19
N GLN A 85 0.95 -14.87 14.64
CA GLN A 85 2.15 -14.83 15.48
C GLN A 85 3.38 -14.22 14.80
N ASN A 86 3.38 -14.15 13.44
CA ASN A 86 4.46 -13.56 12.67
C ASN A 86 4.24 -12.06 12.40
N ALA A 87 3.11 -11.51 12.87
CA ALA A 87 2.74 -10.11 12.68
C ALA A 87 2.44 -9.44 14.03
N VAL A 88 3.42 -9.49 14.91
CA VAL A 88 3.41 -8.97 16.29
C VAL A 88 4.52 -7.95 16.42
N PHE A 89 4.20 -6.74 16.85
CA PHE A 89 5.13 -5.63 16.92
C PHE A 89 4.97 -4.88 18.22
N LEU A 90 6.05 -4.32 18.78
CA LEU A 90 5.97 -3.39 19.91
C LEU A 90 5.31 -2.06 19.48
N VAL A 91 4.78 -1.33 20.46
CA VAL A 91 4.28 0.05 20.28
C VAL A 91 5.19 1.00 21.06
N PRO A 92 6.29 1.50 20.46
CA PRO A 92 7.33 2.22 21.19
C PRO A 92 6.90 3.56 21.78
N TRP A 93 5.83 4.16 21.23
CA TRP A 93 5.27 5.44 21.69
C TRP A 93 4.22 5.30 22.80
N ALA A 94 3.81 4.08 23.11
CA ALA A 94 2.84 3.84 24.18
C ALA A 94 3.43 4.10 25.57
N ILE A 95 2.60 4.59 26.49
CA ILE A 95 3.02 4.85 27.88
C ILE A 95 3.23 3.51 28.62
N GLU A 96 2.32 2.58 28.42
CA GLU A 96 2.39 1.24 29.02
C GLU A 96 2.98 0.24 28.00
N PRO A 97 3.63 -0.84 28.43
CA PRO A 97 4.13 -1.86 27.50
C PRO A 97 3.00 -2.44 26.65
N THR A 98 2.95 -2.05 25.38
CA THR A 98 1.88 -2.37 24.43
C THR A 98 2.44 -3.10 23.22
N ALA A 99 1.71 -4.10 22.74
CA ALA A 99 1.96 -4.76 21.47
C ALA A 99 0.81 -4.48 20.49
N GLN A 100 1.14 -4.32 19.21
CA GLN A 100 0.18 -4.35 18.12
C GLN A 100 0.27 -5.70 17.40
N VAL A 101 -0.88 -6.32 17.18
CA VAL A 101 -0.99 -7.66 16.60
C VAL A 101 -1.95 -7.62 15.42
N ILE A 102 -1.47 -8.02 14.24
CA ILE A 102 -2.30 -8.11 13.05
C ILE A 102 -3.04 -9.45 13.05
N HIS A 103 -4.30 -9.41 12.63
CA HIS A 103 -5.18 -10.57 12.66
C HIS A 103 -5.63 -10.97 11.26
N ASP A 104 -5.73 -12.27 11.06
CA ASP A 104 -6.50 -12.87 9.97
C ASP A 104 -7.99 -12.93 10.34
N THR A 105 -8.86 -12.75 9.36
CA THR A 105 -10.32 -12.70 9.58
C THR A 105 -11.01 -13.90 8.95
N TYR A 106 -11.95 -14.49 9.71
CA TYR A 106 -12.68 -15.70 9.34
C TYR A 106 -14.17 -15.55 9.69
N ASP A 107 -15.00 -16.26 8.92
CA ASP A 107 -16.40 -16.48 9.28
C ASP A 107 -16.55 -17.52 10.42
N LYS A 108 -17.80 -17.78 10.85
CA LYS A 108 -18.10 -18.77 11.89
C LYS A 108 -17.77 -20.21 11.48
N GLN A 109 -17.70 -20.49 10.17
CA GLN A 109 -17.35 -21.78 9.60
C GLN A 109 -15.85 -21.96 9.46
N GLY A 110 -15.08 -20.90 9.64
CA GLY A 110 -13.63 -20.88 9.51
C GLY A 110 -13.13 -20.59 8.11
N ASN A 111 -13.98 -20.11 7.21
CA ASN A 111 -13.58 -19.64 5.90
C ASN A 111 -12.97 -18.23 6.00
N PRO A 112 -11.93 -17.91 5.24
CA PRO A 112 -11.40 -16.54 5.18
C PRO A 112 -12.46 -15.55 4.70
N ILE A 113 -12.58 -14.39 5.35
CA ILE A 113 -13.45 -13.30 4.91
C ILE A 113 -12.94 -12.74 3.57
N GLU A 114 -13.77 -12.76 2.54
CA GLU A 114 -13.40 -12.32 1.19
C GLU A 114 -13.11 -10.83 1.08
N LEU A 115 -13.78 -9.99 1.88
CA LEU A 115 -13.58 -8.53 1.90
C LEU A 115 -12.26 -8.10 2.56
N SER A 116 -11.58 -8.99 3.28
CA SER A 116 -10.35 -8.64 3.99
C SER A 116 -9.17 -8.48 3.05
N PRO A 117 -8.52 -7.29 2.99
CA PRO A 117 -7.35 -7.05 2.13
C PRO A 117 -6.20 -8.04 2.36
N ARG A 118 -5.94 -8.39 3.63
CA ARG A 118 -4.89 -9.35 3.97
C ARG A 118 -5.20 -10.74 3.43
N ASN A 119 -6.47 -11.16 3.49
CA ASN A 119 -6.90 -12.44 2.92
C ASN A 119 -6.85 -12.43 1.39
N VAL A 120 -7.13 -11.29 0.74
CA VAL A 120 -6.96 -11.12 -0.71
C VAL A 120 -5.49 -11.33 -1.12
N LEU A 121 -4.55 -10.74 -0.40
CA LEU A 121 -3.12 -10.96 -0.66
C LEU A 121 -2.76 -12.44 -0.45
N LYS A 122 -3.18 -13.06 0.65
CA LYS A 122 -2.93 -14.49 0.93
C LYS A 122 -3.48 -15.39 -0.17
N LYS A 123 -4.66 -15.06 -0.73
CA LYS A 123 -5.25 -15.78 -1.87
C LYS A 123 -4.35 -15.70 -3.11
N VAL A 124 -3.80 -14.52 -3.42
CA VAL A 124 -2.88 -14.34 -4.56
C VAL A 124 -1.56 -15.10 -4.32
N LEU A 125 -0.99 -14.99 -3.12
CA LEU A 125 0.25 -15.71 -2.77
C LEU A 125 0.10 -17.23 -2.89
N LYS A 126 -1.09 -17.76 -2.56
CA LYS A 126 -1.39 -19.17 -2.75
C LYS A 126 -1.31 -19.60 -4.21
N LEU A 127 -1.71 -18.77 -5.17
CA LEU A 127 -1.59 -19.09 -6.61
C LEU A 127 -0.14 -19.35 -7.01
N TYR A 128 0.79 -18.58 -6.47
CA TYR A 128 2.22 -18.76 -6.70
C TYR A 128 2.73 -20.02 -5.98
N ALA A 129 2.37 -20.20 -4.71
CA ALA A 129 2.80 -21.36 -3.93
C ALA A 129 2.34 -22.69 -4.54
N ASP A 130 1.13 -22.74 -5.10
CA ASP A 130 0.59 -23.92 -5.80
C ASP A 130 1.41 -24.28 -7.06
N ARG A 131 2.27 -23.39 -7.55
CA ARG A 131 3.21 -23.61 -8.65
C ARG A 131 4.66 -23.79 -8.21
N GLY A 132 4.92 -23.85 -6.92
CA GLY A 132 6.27 -23.90 -6.37
C GLY A 132 7.04 -22.59 -6.49
N TRP A 133 6.34 -21.46 -6.61
CA TRP A 133 6.93 -20.13 -6.71
C TRP A 133 6.70 -19.31 -5.43
N GLN A 134 7.67 -18.47 -5.11
CA GLN A 134 7.58 -17.51 -4.01
C GLN A 134 7.83 -16.10 -4.54
N PRO A 135 6.85 -15.19 -4.47
CA PRO A 135 7.07 -13.78 -4.74
C PRO A 135 7.95 -13.15 -3.67
N ILE A 136 8.92 -12.35 -4.12
CA ILE A 136 9.75 -11.48 -3.29
C ILE A 136 9.47 -10.05 -3.72
N VAL A 137 9.18 -9.18 -2.75
CA VAL A 137 8.90 -7.76 -3.01
C VAL A 137 9.86 -6.86 -2.23
N ALA A 138 10.05 -5.64 -2.70
CA ALA A 138 10.73 -4.57 -1.98
C ALA A 138 9.96 -3.26 -2.25
N PRO A 139 9.22 -2.75 -1.28
CA PRO A 139 8.53 -1.47 -1.41
C PRO A 139 9.47 -0.29 -1.13
N GLU A 140 9.26 0.80 -1.88
CA GLU A 140 9.83 2.13 -1.63
C GLU A 140 8.68 3.05 -1.26
N MET A 141 8.72 3.65 -0.07
CA MET A 141 7.59 4.41 0.48
C MET A 141 7.93 5.90 0.56
N GLU A 142 7.31 6.69 -0.31
CA GLU A 142 7.41 8.14 -0.28
C GLU A 142 6.33 8.76 0.61
N PHE A 143 6.68 9.89 1.25
CA PHE A 143 5.75 10.67 2.07
C PHE A 143 6.24 12.10 2.21
N TYR A 144 5.34 13.00 2.64
CA TYR A 144 5.70 14.37 2.97
C TYR A 144 5.66 14.60 4.48
N LEU A 145 6.64 15.35 4.98
CA LEU A 145 6.54 16.01 6.26
C LEU A 145 5.89 17.38 6.06
N THR A 146 4.96 17.73 6.92
CA THR A 146 4.24 19.00 6.87
C THR A 146 4.14 19.64 8.25
N LYS A 147 3.92 20.95 8.31
CA LYS A 147 3.40 21.56 9.53
C LYS A 147 2.07 20.90 9.88
N ARG A 148 1.75 20.85 11.17
CA ARG A 148 0.41 20.47 11.59
C ARG A 148 -0.60 21.42 10.96
N CYS A 149 -1.62 20.89 10.31
CA CYS A 149 -2.69 21.64 9.69
C CYS A 149 -3.92 21.56 10.60
N GLU A 150 -4.36 22.69 11.10
CA GLU A 150 -5.57 22.81 11.95
C GLU A 150 -6.82 23.10 11.12
N ASP A 151 -6.65 23.73 9.95
CA ASP A 151 -7.72 24.10 9.04
C ASP A 151 -7.56 23.38 7.70
N PRO A 152 -8.47 22.44 7.35
CA PRO A 152 -8.39 21.67 6.11
C PRO A 152 -8.54 22.52 4.84
N ASP A 153 -9.07 23.74 4.92
CA ASP A 153 -9.14 24.67 3.78
C ASP A 153 -7.80 25.39 3.51
N PHE A 154 -6.84 25.28 4.43
CA PHE A 154 -5.52 25.88 4.26
C PHE A 154 -4.56 24.92 3.53
N PRO A 155 -3.78 25.42 2.54
CA PRO A 155 -2.77 24.59 1.88
C PRO A 155 -1.72 24.08 2.87
N LEU A 156 -1.33 22.80 2.73
CA LEU A 156 -0.24 22.24 3.50
C LEU A 156 1.05 23.01 3.27
N GLN A 157 1.85 23.15 4.32
CA GLN A 157 3.12 23.86 4.30
C GLN A 157 4.26 22.96 4.78
N PRO A 158 5.47 23.12 4.23
CA PRO A 158 6.65 22.43 4.73
C PRO A 158 6.88 22.76 6.21
N PRO A 159 7.37 21.81 7.01
CA PRO A 159 7.70 22.05 8.41
C PRO A 159 8.99 22.87 8.52
N ILE A 160 9.25 23.37 9.74
CA ILE A 160 10.51 24.05 10.06
C ILE A 160 11.51 22.98 10.52
N GLY A 161 12.63 22.86 9.80
CA GLY A 161 13.73 21.99 10.17
C GLY A 161 14.61 22.57 11.29
N ARG A 162 15.68 21.87 11.65
CA ARG A 162 16.60 22.26 12.72
C ARG A 162 17.32 23.60 12.44
N SER A 163 17.45 24.03 11.18
CA SER A 163 17.97 25.35 10.81
C SER A 163 17.04 26.49 11.21
N GLY A 164 15.81 26.22 11.65
CA GLY A 164 14.80 27.23 12.00
C GLY A 164 14.08 27.82 10.79
N ARG A 165 14.26 27.27 9.59
CA ARG A 165 13.61 27.73 8.35
C ARG A 165 12.84 26.58 7.68
N PRO A 166 11.70 26.88 7.02
CA PRO A 166 11.07 25.90 6.15
C PRO A 166 11.92 25.72 4.89
N GLU A 167 11.91 24.53 4.34
CA GLU A 167 12.48 24.28 3.03
C GLU A 167 11.64 24.99 1.94
N THR A 168 12.32 25.58 0.97
CA THR A 168 11.69 26.39 -0.08
C THR A 168 12.07 26.00 -1.50
N GLY A 169 12.92 24.99 -1.66
CA GLY A 169 13.43 24.54 -2.95
C GLY A 169 13.44 23.01 -3.02
N ARG A 170 13.58 22.51 -4.23
CA ARG A 170 13.74 21.07 -4.48
C ARG A 170 15.15 20.63 -4.14
N GLN A 171 15.28 19.63 -3.30
CA GLN A 171 16.55 19.19 -2.70
C GLN A 171 16.83 17.69 -2.94
N SER A 172 16.42 17.16 -4.09
CA SER A 172 16.58 15.73 -4.43
C SER A 172 17.97 15.20 -4.05
N PHE A 173 18.01 14.15 -3.27
CA PHE A 173 19.21 13.48 -2.77
C PHE A 173 20.13 14.35 -1.88
N SER A 174 19.66 15.50 -1.39
CA SER A 174 20.45 16.33 -0.46
C SER A 174 20.51 15.70 0.93
N ILE A 175 21.72 15.39 1.36
CA ILE A 175 21.97 14.87 2.71
C ILE A 175 21.67 15.95 3.76
N GLU A 176 22.02 17.21 3.50
CA GLU A 176 21.73 18.32 4.40
C GLU A 176 20.23 18.54 4.58
N ALA A 177 19.44 18.38 3.52
CA ALA A 177 17.99 18.52 3.60
C ALA A 177 17.36 17.37 4.38
N ALA A 178 17.81 16.13 4.18
CA ALA A 178 17.38 15.00 5.02
C ALA A 178 17.73 15.23 6.49
N ASN A 179 18.92 15.74 6.78
CA ASN A 179 19.39 16.03 8.13
C ASN A 179 18.66 17.19 8.82
N GLU A 180 17.85 18.00 8.10
CA GLU A 180 16.99 19.00 8.75
C GLU A 180 16.00 18.36 9.74
N PHE A 181 15.66 17.08 9.54
CA PHE A 181 14.74 16.31 10.36
C PHE A 181 15.41 15.13 11.08
N ASP A 182 16.73 15.18 11.24
CA ASP A 182 17.56 14.14 11.87
C ASP A 182 16.98 13.60 13.20
N PRO A 183 16.60 14.42 14.21
CA PRO A 183 16.04 13.89 15.45
C PRO A 183 14.73 13.10 15.28
N LEU A 184 13.95 13.41 14.25
CA LEU A 184 12.73 12.66 13.94
C LEU A 184 13.08 11.30 13.33
N PHE A 185 14.05 11.26 12.41
CA PHE A 185 14.45 10.02 11.76
C PHE A 185 15.23 9.09 12.68
N GLU A 186 15.99 9.62 13.66
CA GLU A 186 16.57 8.80 14.72
C GLU A 186 15.48 8.06 15.50
N ASP A 187 14.41 8.75 15.93
CA ASP A 187 13.27 8.08 16.57
C ASP A 187 12.59 7.06 15.66
N VAL A 188 12.45 7.36 14.36
CA VAL A 188 11.87 6.40 13.39
C VAL A 188 12.71 5.14 13.28
N TYR A 189 14.05 5.27 13.16
CA TYR A 189 14.95 4.13 13.09
C TYR A 189 14.94 3.32 14.40
N ASP A 190 15.05 3.97 15.54
CA ASP A 190 15.00 3.29 16.85
C ASP A 190 13.69 2.53 17.04
N TRP A 191 12.56 3.14 16.68
CA TRP A 191 11.25 2.50 16.79
C TRP A 191 11.07 1.37 15.81
N CYS A 192 11.53 1.53 14.57
CA CYS A 192 11.46 0.47 13.56
C CYS A 192 12.38 -0.71 13.93
N GLU A 193 13.55 -0.46 14.52
CA GLU A 193 14.43 -1.52 15.04
C GLU A 193 13.74 -2.31 16.16
N LEU A 194 13.10 -1.62 17.12
CA LEU A 194 12.32 -2.25 18.19
C LEU A 194 11.13 -3.07 17.64
N GLN A 195 10.59 -2.67 16.52
CA GLN A 195 9.48 -3.34 15.83
C GLN A 195 9.95 -4.42 14.86
N GLU A 196 11.25 -4.61 14.70
CA GLU A 196 11.85 -5.54 13.71
C GLU A 196 11.37 -5.27 12.28
N LEU A 197 11.19 -3.98 11.92
CA LEU A 197 10.88 -3.59 10.54
C LEU A 197 12.15 -3.52 9.72
N ASP A 198 12.14 -4.13 8.54
CA ASP A 198 13.29 -4.27 7.63
C ASP A 198 13.52 -3.01 6.79
N LEU A 199 13.85 -1.89 7.44
CA LEU A 199 14.22 -0.66 6.72
C LEU A 199 15.61 -0.77 6.09
N ASP A 200 15.79 -0.09 4.95
CA ASP A 200 17.06 -0.05 4.22
C ASP A 200 17.62 1.37 4.13
N THR A 201 17.02 2.25 3.34
CA THR A 201 17.59 3.57 3.01
C THR A 201 16.57 4.68 3.23
N LEU A 202 17.04 5.83 3.73
CA LEU A 202 16.29 7.09 3.75
C LEU A 202 16.83 8.00 2.65
N ILE A 203 15.94 8.61 1.87
CA ILE A 203 16.25 9.51 0.76
C ILE A 203 15.42 10.78 0.91
N HIS A 204 16.02 11.95 0.64
CA HIS A 204 15.26 13.17 0.38
C HIS A 204 14.81 13.17 -1.07
N GLU A 205 13.51 13.21 -1.31
CA GLU A 205 12.91 13.19 -2.62
C GLU A 205 12.86 14.59 -3.29
N ASP A 206 12.24 14.69 -4.47
CA ASP A 206 12.23 15.92 -5.28
C ASP A 206 11.34 17.02 -4.68
N GLY A 207 10.30 16.68 -3.91
CA GLY A 207 9.38 17.64 -3.31
C GLY A 207 9.91 18.24 -2.00
N THR A 208 9.40 19.40 -1.65
CA THR A 208 9.77 20.12 -0.42
C THR A 208 9.42 19.32 0.83
N ALA A 209 10.41 18.90 1.61
CA ALA A 209 10.28 18.01 2.76
C ALA A 209 9.63 16.65 2.40
N GLN A 210 9.82 16.21 1.16
CA GLN A 210 9.43 14.88 0.71
C GLN A 210 10.55 13.90 1.00
N MET A 211 10.20 12.79 1.62
CA MET A 211 11.14 11.73 2.01
C MET A 211 10.69 10.40 1.43
N GLU A 212 11.65 9.51 1.23
CA GLU A 212 11.43 8.11 0.88
C GLU A 212 12.16 7.20 1.87
N ILE A 213 11.48 6.16 2.32
CA ILE A 213 12.10 5.05 3.06
C ILE A 213 11.90 3.77 2.27
N ASN A 214 13.01 3.08 2.02
CA ASN A 214 13.06 1.81 1.33
C ASN A 214 13.03 0.66 2.34
N PHE A 215 12.32 -0.41 1.99
CA PHE A 215 12.32 -1.64 2.75
C PHE A 215 13.22 -2.68 2.08
N ARG A 216 13.90 -3.49 2.88
CA ARG A 216 14.62 -4.65 2.35
C ARG A 216 13.65 -5.61 1.69
N HIS A 217 14.12 -6.26 0.63
CA HIS A 217 13.32 -7.24 -0.07
C HIS A 217 13.01 -8.46 0.80
N GLY A 218 11.80 -8.98 0.71
CA GLY A 218 11.37 -10.10 1.53
C GLY A 218 10.03 -10.71 1.12
N ASP A 219 9.44 -11.44 2.05
CA ASP A 219 8.12 -12.05 1.90
C ASP A 219 7.05 -10.99 1.72
N ALA A 220 6.17 -11.19 0.74
CA ALA A 220 5.19 -10.18 0.34
C ALA A 220 4.12 -9.90 1.41
N LEU A 221 3.71 -10.91 2.20
CA LEU A 221 2.74 -10.73 3.27
C LEU A 221 3.37 -10.00 4.45
N SER A 222 4.57 -10.41 4.85
CA SER A 222 5.33 -9.77 5.93
C SER A 222 5.57 -8.29 5.61
N LEU A 223 6.00 -7.95 4.39
CA LEU A 223 6.23 -6.55 4.01
C LEU A 223 4.95 -5.73 3.91
N ALA A 224 3.81 -6.32 3.50
CA ALA A 224 2.53 -5.63 3.58
C ALA A 224 2.13 -5.30 5.02
N ASP A 225 2.36 -6.22 5.97
CA ASP A 225 2.17 -6.01 7.41
C ASP A 225 3.11 -4.90 7.91
N GLN A 226 4.39 -4.94 7.55
CA GLN A 226 5.40 -3.95 7.94
C GLN A 226 5.06 -2.54 7.43
N ILE A 227 4.57 -2.39 6.18
CA ILE A 227 4.13 -1.09 5.65
C ILE A 227 2.95 -0.53 6.45
N LEU A 228 1.97 -1.38 6.81
CA LEU A 228 0.84 -0.94 7.63
C LEU A 228 1.30 -0.40 8.99
N VAL A 229 2.23 -1.09 9.64
CA VAL A 229 2.84 -0.70 10.91
C VAL A 229 3.69 0.55 10.73
N PHE A 230 4.56 0.60 9.72
CA PHE A 230 5.43 1.73 9.43
C PHE A 230 4.66 3.04 9.24
N LYS A 231 3.54 3.01 8.49
CA LYS A 231 2.70 4.21 8.31
C LYS A 231 2.19 4.79 9.64
N ARG A 232 1.90 3.92 10.63
CA ARG A 232 1.56 4.35 11.99
C ARG A 232 2.77 4.93 12.71
N THR A 233 3.87 4.18 12.72
CA THR A 233 5.13 4.57 13.38
C THR A 233 5.63 5.93 12.89
N MET A 234 5.62 6.16 11.57
CA MET A 234 6.02 7.44 10.98
C MET A 234 5.12 8.59 11.42
N ARG A 235 3.79 8.37 11.47
CA ARG A 235 2.85 9.41 11.93
C ARG A 235 3.06 9.73 13.42
N GLU A 236 3.26 8.75 14.26
CA GLU A 236 3.49 8.95 15.70
C GLU A 236 4.84 9.63 15.97
N ALA A 237 5.90 9.24 15.26
CA ALA A 237 7.19 9.93 15.33
C ALA A 237 7.05 11.40 14.88
N ALA A 238 6.36 11.66 13.78
CA ALA A 238 6.10 13.02 13.32
C ALA A 238 5.34 13.85 14.38
N LEU A 239 4.31 13.27 15.00
CA LEU A 239 3.55 13.92 16.07
C LEU A 239 4.42 14.24 17.29
N LYS A 240 5.33 13.35 17.68
CA LYS A 240 6.30 13.57 18.77
C LYS A 240 7.17 14.81 18.48
N HIS A 241 7.56 15.02 17.22
CA HIS A 241 8.39 16.15 16.78
C HIS A 241 7.57 17.37 16.31
N ASN A 242 6.28 17.42 16.65
CA ASN A 242 5.38 18.55 16.35
C ASN A 242 5.23 18.85 14.84
N VAL A 243 5.40 17.84 13.98
CA VAL A 243 5.11 17.87 12.54
C VAL A 243 4.05 16.83 12.21
N ALA A 244 3.62 16.74 10.97
CA ALA A 244 2.75 15.68 10.48
C ALA A 244 3.40 14.97 9.30
N ALA A 245 3.22 13.64 9.22
CA ALA A 245 3.58 12.84 8.06
C ALA A 245 2.33 12.46 7.27
N THR A 246 2.35 12.70 5.95
CA THR A 246 1.24 12.36 5.07
C THR A 246 1.68 11.44 3.95
N PHE A 247 0.87 10.40 3.73
CA PHE A 247 0.99 9.45 2.62
C PHE A 247 -0.03 9.72 1.50
N MET A 248 -0.58 10.94 1.43
CA MET A 248 -1.42 11.34 0.30
C MET A 248 -0.62 11.25 -1.00
N ALA A 249 -1.24 10.73 -2.06
CA ALA A 249 -0.57 10.61 -3.35
C ALA A 249 -0.17 11.98 -3.96
N LYS A 250 -0.93 13.04 -3.66
CA LYS A 250 -0.65 14.42 -4.12
C LYS A 250 -1.07 15.43 -3.07
N PRO A 251 -0.27 15.67 -2.03
CA PRO A 251 -0.68 16.54 -0.91
C PRO A 251 -0.60 18.04 -1.22
N MET A 252 0.34 18.46 -2.09
CA MET A 252 0.60 19.87 -2.38
C MET A 252 0.56 20.18 -3.87
N THR A 253 -0.07 21.33 -4.21
CA THR A 253 -0.09 21.84 -5.59
C THR A 253 1.32 22.28 -6.00
N GLY A 254 1.74 21.88 -7.20
CA GLY A 254 3.07 22.23 -7.74
C GLY A 254 4.22 21.32 -7.29
N GLU A 255 4.05 20.56 -6.20
CA GLU A 255 5.04 19.58 -5.75
C GLU A 255 4.83 18.21 -6.42
N PRO A 256 5.83 17.31 -6.45
CA PRO A 256 5.66 15.92 -6.90
C PRO A 256 4.62 15.15 -6.09
N GLY A 257 4.12 14.05 -6.64
CA GLY A 257 3.30 13.10 -5.91
C GLY A 257 4.16 12.12 -5.11
N SER A 258 3.54 11.40 -4.17
CA SER A 258 4.18 10.35 -3.39
C SER A 258 3.74 8.97 -3.87
N ALA A 259 4.72 8.10 -4.11
CA ALA A 259 4.53 6.73 -4.56
C ALA A 259 4.78 5.70 -3.45
N MET A 260 4.29 4.50 -3.71
CA MET A 260 4.77 3.27 -3.12
C MET A 260 5.25 2.38 -4.27
N HIS A 261 6.49 2.58 -4.74
CA HIS A 261 7.04 1.75 -5.80
C HIS A 261 7.19 0.31 -5.31
N LEU A 262 6.83 -0.65 -6.15
CA LEU A 262 6.89 -2.07 -5.81
C LEU A 262 7.87 -2.79 -6.72
N HIS A 263 9.07 -3.07 -6.21
CA HIS A 263 9.97 -4.03 -6.84
C HIS A 263 9.45 -5.43 -6.58
N GLN A 264 9.48 -6.28 -7.60
CA GLN A 264 9.01 -7.65 -7.50
C GLN A 264 9.84 -8.62 -8.33
N SER A 265 10.14 -9.77 -7.74
CA SER A 265 10.78 -10.91 -8.38
C SER A 265 10.15 -12.19 -7.89
N ILE A 266 10.40 -13.31 -8.59
CA ILE A 266 9.84 -14.61 -8.25
C ILE A 266 10.97 -15.61 -8.09
N ILE A 267 10.95 -16.36 -6.99
CA ILE A 267 11.89 -17.43 -6.70
C ILE A 267 11.20 -18.78 -6.88
N ASP A 268 11.86 -19.71 -7.53
CA ASP A 268 11.49 -21.12 -7.49
C ASP A 268 11.86 -21.72 -6.13
N ILE A 269 10.86 -22.19 -5.39
CA ILE A 269 11.03 -22.67 -4.01
C ILE A 269 11.98 -23.86 -3.91
N ALA A 270 11.99 -24.76 -4.93
CA ALA A 270 12.78 -25.96 -4.89
C ALA A 270 14.27 -25.69 -5.13
N THR A 271 14.60 -24.69 -5.95
CA THR A 271 15.98 -24.40 -6.37
C THR A 271 16.56 -23.15 -5.72
N GLY A 272 15.72 -22.25 -5.16
CA GLY A 272 16.12 -20.94 -4.68
C GLY A 272 16.53 -19.95 -5.79
N LYS A 273 16.34 -20.32 -7.06
CA LYS A 273 16.74 -19.50 -8.21
C LYS A 273 15.64 -18.49 -8.57
N ASN A 274 16.06 -17.30 -9.00
CA ASN A 274 15.16 -16.31 -9.58
C ASN A 274 14.68 -16.77 -10.96
N VAL A 275 13.36 -16.98 -11.12
CA VAL A 275 12.76 -17.49 -12.37
C VAL A 275 12.76 -16.44 -13.51
N PHE A 276 13.10 -15.20 -13.21
CA PHE A 276 13.19 -14.12 -14.19
C PHE A 276 14.49 -14.15 -15.03
N SER A 277 15.41 -15.06 -14.70
CA SER A 277 16.68 -15.20 -15.39
C SER A 277 16.88 -16.62 -15.92
N ASN A 278 17.41 -16.71 -17.13
CA ASN A 278 17.93 -17.94 -17.71
C ASN A 278 19.30 -18.31 -17.10
N GLU A 279 19.77 -19.53 -17.32
CA GLU A 279 21.08 -19.98 -16.82
C GLU A 279 22.27 -19.20 -17.42
N ASP A 280 22.11 -18.66 -18.63
CA ASP A 280 23.10 -17.81 -19.29
C ASP A 280 23.05 -16.34 -18.82
N GLY A 281 22.16 -16.01 -17.88
CA GLY A 281 22.00 -14.68 -17.33
C GLY A 281 21.09 -13.75 -18.15
N THR A 282 20.51 -14.20 -19.26
CA THR A 282 19.53 -13.40 -20.02
C THR A 282 18.17 -13.36 -19.33
N MET A 283 17.28 -12.47 -19.78
CA MET A 283 15.89 -12.40 -19.32
C MET A 283 15.16 -13.72 -19.73
N SER A 284 14.45 -14.30 -18.79
CA SER A 284 13.64 -15.49 -19.08
C SER A 284 12.32 -15.10 -19.76
N GLN A 285 11.71 -16.07 -20.47
CA GLN A 285 10.38 -15.88 -21.03
C GLN A 285 9.33 -15.63 -19.95
N LEU A 286 9.47 -16.24 -18.76
CA LEU A 286 8.59 -15.98 -17.62
C LEU A 286 8.65 -14.52 -17.17
N PHE A 287 9.83 -13.89 -17.21
CA PHE A 287 9.97 -12.47 -16.89
C PHE A 287 9.29 -11.58 -17.90
N LEU A 288 9.49 -11.83 -19.18
CA LEU A 288 8.80 -11.09 -20.24
C LEU A 288 7.27 -11.25 -20.13
N ASN A 289 6.80 -12.47 -19.91
CA ASN A 289 5.37 -12.70 -19.70
C ASN A 289 4.83 -12.00 -18.44
N HIS A 290 5.61 -11.95 -17.35
CA HIS A 290 5.25 -11.20 -16.15
C HIS A 290 5.04 -9.71 -16.46
N ILE A 291 5.96 -9.09 -17.21
CA ILE A 291 5.82 -7.70 -17.68
C ILE A 291 4.59 -7.54 -18.59
N GLY A 292 4.38 -8.47 -19.52
CA GLY A 292 3.19 -8.49 -20.39
C GLY A 292 1.88 -8.53 -19.61
N GLY A 293 1.84 -9.30 -18.53
CA GLY A 293 0.71 -9.36 -17.60
C GLY A 293 0.47 -8.04 -16.87
N LEU A 294 1.55 -7.41 -16.37
CA LEU A 294 1.48 -6.08 -15.76
C LEU A 294 0.90 -5.06 -16.75
N GLN A 295 1.38 -5.03 -17.98
CA GLN A 295 0.87 -4.12 -19.02
C GLN A 295 -0.62 -4.35 -19.35
N LYS A 296 -1.06 -5.61 -19.37
CA LYS A 296 -2.44 -5.96 -19.71
C LYS A 296 -3.43 -5.65 -18.59
N PHE A 297 -3.08 -6.00 -17.33
CA PHE A 297 -4.05 -6.01 -16.22
C PHE A 297 -3.95 -4.83 -15.26
N ILE A 298 -2.86 -4.05 -15.25
CA ILE A 298 -2.79 -2.83 -14.42
C ILE A 298 -3.94 -1.86 -14.70
N PRO A 299 -4.36 -1.59 -15.97
CA PRO A 299 -5.49 -0.70 -16.23
C PRO A 299 -6.80 -1.16 -15.57
N GLU A 300 -7.02 -2.48 -15.47
CA GLU A 300 -8.20 -3.09 -14.84
C GLU A 300 -8.12 -3.10 -13.31
N LEU A 301 -6.90 -3.06 -12.76
CA LEU A 301 -6.63 -3.07 -11.32
C LEU A 301 -6.16 -1.72 -10.79
N LEU A 302 -6.21 -0.66 -11.62
CA LEU A 302 -5.72 0.67 -11.25
C LEU A 302 -6.31 1.22 -9.95
N PRO A 303 -7.58 0.97 -9.59
CA PRO A 303 -8.12 1.45 -8.31
C PRO A 303 -7.39 0.90 -7.08
N LEU A 304 -6.73 -0.25 -7.19
CA LEU A 304 -5.95 -0.82 -6.08
C LEU A 304 -4.57 -0.15 -5.94
N PHE A 305 -4.11 0.55 -6.99
CA PHE A 305 -2.87 1.36 -7.00
C PHE A 305 -3.13 2.85 -6.77
N ALA A 306 -4.30 3.33 -7.19
CA ALA A 306 -4.72 4.72 -7.14
C ALA A 306 -6.14 4.80 -6.56
N PRO A 307 -6.32 4.61 -5.23
CA PRO A 307 -7.63 4.36 -4.63
C PRO A 307 -8.49 5.61 -4.43
N ASN A 308 -7.95 6.81 -4.61
CA ASN A 308 -8.63 8.06 -4.28
C ASN A 308 -8.66 9.03 -5.47
N VAL A 309 -9.60 9.98 -5.49
CA VAL A 309 -9.58 11.07 -6.47
C VAL A 309 -8.24 11.81 -6.46
N ASN A 310 -7.65 11.98 -5.27
CA ASN A 310 -6.34 12.59 -5.10
C ASN A 310 -5.23 11.79 -5.79
N SER A 311 -5.31 10.47 -5.83
CA SER A 311 -4.31 9.60 -6.48
C SER A 311 -4.15 9.91 -7.96
N PHE A 312 -5.24 10.22 -8.67
CA PHE A 312 -5.23 10.57 -10.10
C PHE A 312 -4.55 11.92 -10.39
N ARG A 313 -4.42 12.81 -9.37
CA ARG A 313 -3.67 14.06 -9.49
C ARG A 313 -2.15 13.84 -9.56
N ARG A 314 -1.68 12.63 -9.24
CA ARG A 314 -0.27 12.23 -9.36
C ARG A 314 0.08 11.90 -10.82
N PHE A 315 -0.84 11.37 -11.62
CA PHE A 315 -0.61 10.95 -13.00
C PHE A 315 -0.59 12.12 -13.99
N LEU A 316 0.34 13.05 -13.78
CA LEU A 316 0.56 14.18 -14.65
C LEU A 316 1.89 14.02 -15.39
N PRO A 317 1.98 14.38 -16.70
CA PRO A 317 3.25 14.38 -17.40
C PRO A 317 4.28 15.27 -16.70
N ASP A 318 5.56 14.84 -16.75
CA ASP A 318 6.70 15.61 -16.24
C ASP A 318 6.71 15.87 -14.72
N THR A 319 6.04 15.00 -13.96
CA THR A 319 5.99 15.06 -12.48
C THR A 319 6.66 13.87 -11.80
N SER A 320 7.60 13.20 -12.45
CA SER A 320 8.29 11.99 -12.01
C SER A 320 7.37 10.76 -11.79
N ALA A 321 6.05 10.93 -11.93
CA ALA A 321 5.09 9.83 -11.88
C ALA A 321 4.81 9.28 -13.29
N PRO A 322 4.60 7.96 -13.43
CA PRO A 322 4.28 7.37 -14.73
C PRO A 322 2.86 7.75 -15.16
N VAL A 323 2.68 7.95 -16.47
CA VAL A 323 1.38 8.18 -17.11
C VAL A 323 0.98 7.04 -18.06
N ASN A 324 1.69 5.92 -17.97
CA ASN A 324 1.60 4.79 -18.89
C ASN A 324 1.91 3.48 -18.19
N VAL A 325 1.71 2.35 -18.86
CA VAL A 325 2.14 1.00 -18.47
C VAL A 325 3.25 0.48 -19.38
N GLU A 326 3.98 1.37 -20.05
CA GLU A 326 5.16 1.00 -20.82
C GLU A 326 6.26 0.47 -19.89
N TRP A 327 7.19 -0.30 -20.47
CA TRP A 327 8.34 -0.81 -19.75
C TRP A 327 9.66 -0.46 -20.44
N GLY A 328 10.73 -0.45 -19.67
CA GLY A 328 12.07 -0.21 -20.20
C GLY A 328 13.14 -0.46 -19.16
N GLU A 329 14.37 -0.76 -19.66
CA GLU A 329 15.53 -0.96 -18.81
C GLU A 329 16.10 0.40 -18.39
N GLU A 330 16.40 0.55 -17.09
CA GLU A 330 16.93 1.80 -16.47
C GLU A 330 16.14 3.08 -16.81
N ASN A 331 14.88 2.96 -17.22
CA ASN A 331 14.06 4.07 -17.66
C ASN A 331 13.06 4.50 -16.57
N ARG A 332 13.27 5.66 -15.96
CA ARG A 332 12.40 6.22 -14.91
C ARG A 332 11.14 6.90 -15.45
N THR A 333 10.97 7.01 -16.77
CA THR A 333 9.81 7.65 -17.40
C THR A 333 8.68 6.67 -17.75
N VAL A 334 8.92 5.36 -17.56
CA VAL A 334 7.95 4.29 -17.79
C VAL A 334 7.23 3.88 -16.50
N GLY A 335 6.07 3.24 -16.63
CA GLY A 335 5.34 2.67 -15.49
C GLY A 335 5.98 1.43 -14.91
N LEU A 336 6.70 0.67 -15.74
CA LEU A 336 7.35 -0.60 -15.39
C LEU A 336 8.84 -0.53 -15.70
N ARG A 337 9.64 -0.18 -14.71
CA ARG A 337 11.09 -0.08 -14.86
C ARG A 337 11.74 -1.44 -14.55
N VAL A 338 12.69 -1.83 -15.38
CA VAL A 338 13.58 -2.96 -15.11
C VAL A 338 14.94 -2.38 -14.71
N PRO A 339 15.29 -2.37 -13.39
CA PRO A 339 16.59 -1.88 -12.95
C PRO A 339 17.71 -2.77 -13.45
N ASP A 340 18.90 -2.18 -13.73
CA ASP A 340 20.12 -2.93 -14.02
C ASP A 340 20.51 -3.74 -12.78
N ALA A 341 20.56 -5.06 -12.94
CA ALA A 341 20.90 -5.97 -11.86
C ALA A 341 21.41 -7.30 -12.43
N GLY A 342 22.27 -7.94 -11.67
CA GLY A 342 22.69 -9.31 -11.99
C GLY A 342 21.52 -10.31 -12.00
N PRO A 343 21.70 -11.49 -12.63
CA PRO A 343 20.62 -12.43 -12.86
C PRO A 343 19.85 -12.87 -11.60
N GLN A 344 20.50 -12.93 -10.46
CA GLN A 344 19.85 -13.29 -9.19
C GLN A 344 18.94 -12.19 -8.63
N ASN A 345 19.24 -10.92 -8.96
CA ASN A 345 18.52 -9.75 -8.48
C ASN A 345 17.60 -9.14 -9.54
N ARG A 346 17.35 -9.87 -10.65
CA ARG A 346 16.46 -9.39 -11.72
C ARG A 346 15.04 -9.24 -11.19
N ARG A 347 14.48 -8.05 -11.44
CA ARG A 347 13.18 -7.64 -10.93
C ARG A 347 12.55 -6.62 -11.86
N VAL A 348 11.27 -6.40 -11.71
CA VAL A 348 10.56 -5.26 -12.28
C VAL A 348 10.05 -4.37 -11.16
N GLU A 349 10.14 -3.07 -11.36
CA GLU A 349 9.60 -2.04 -10.49
C GLU A 349 8.28 -1.54 -11.09
N ASN A 350 7.17 -1.78 -10.37
CA ASN A 350 5.87 -1.16 -10.67
C ASN A 350 5.80 0.21 -9.99
N ARG A 351 5.83 1.28 -10.78
CA ARG A 351 5.88 2.67 -10.33
C ARG A 351 4.50 3.34 -10.19
N LEU A 352 3.42 2.59 -10.48
CA LEU A 352 2.06 3.12 -10.47
C LEU A 352 1.44 3.26 -9.08
N PRO A 353 1.70 2.39 -8.09
CA PRO A 353 1.07 2.54 -6.79
C PRO A 353 1.41 3.87 -6.12
N GLY A 354 0.37 4.56 -5.61
CA GLY A 354 0.54 5.72 -4.76
C GLY A 354 0.86 5.33 -3.31
N ALA A 355 1.48 6.24 -2.59
CA ALA A 355 1.74 6.05 -1.15
C ALA A 355 0.44 5.89 -0.34
N ASP A 356 -0.69 6.37 -0.86
CA ASP A 356 -2.02 6.23 -0.28
C ASP A 356 -2.69 4.88 -0.51
N ALA A 357 -2.10 4.01 -1.37
CA ALA A 357 -2.63 2.68 -1.61
C ALA A 357 -2.60 1.80 -0.37
N ASN A 358 -3.60 0.90 -0.27
CA ASN A 358 -3.59 -0.17 0.72
C ASN A 358 -2.47 -1.16 0.38
N PRO A 359 -1.49 -1.41 1.27
CA PRO A 359 -0.31 -2.21 0.92
C PRO A 359 -0.66 -3.65 0.53
N TYR A 360 -1.63 -4.28 1.21
CA TYR A 360 -2.07 -5.62 0.86
C TYR A 360 -2.65 -5.69 -0.55
N LEU A 361 -3.51 -4.72 -0.89
CA LEU A 361 -4.21 -4.70 -2.17
C LEU A 361 -3.27 -4.31 -3.31
N ALA A 362 -2.38 -3.36 -3.10
CA ALA A 362 -1.41 -2.96 -4.12
C ALA A 362 -0.42 -4.09 -4.44
N ILE A 363 0.11 -4.77 -3.43
CA ILE A 363 0.99 -5.93 -3.62
C ILE A 363 0.22 -7.08 -4.28
N ALA A 364 -1.01 -7.40 -3.81
CA ALA A 364 -1.84 -8.43 -4.40
C ALA A 364 -2.13 -8.17 -5.88
N ALA A 365 -2.52 -6.94 -6.22
CA ALA A 365 -2.82 -6.53 -7.60
C ALA A 365 -1.58 -6.64 -8.51
N SER A 366 -0.43 -6.12 -8.06
CA SER A 366 0.81 -6.18 -8.84
C SER A 366 1.26 -7.61 -9.10
N LEU A 367 1.24 -8.45 -8.07
CA LEU A 367 1.57 -9.87 -8.20
C LEU A 367 0.55 -10.62 -9.06
N LEU A 368 -0.76 -10.35 -8.91
CA LEU A 368 -1.79 -11.00 -9.73
C LEU A 368 -1.60 -10.66 -11.21
N CYS A 369 -1.34 -9.40 -11.56
CA CYS A 369 -1.05 -9.01 -12.95
C CYS A 369 0.09 -9.84 -13.53
N GLY A 370 1.21 -9.90 -12.81
CA GLY A 370 2.37 -10.68 -13.24
C GLY A 370 2.09 -12.18 -13.35
N TYR A 371 1.39 -12.76 -12.36
CA TYR A 371 1.00 -14.16 -12.37
C TYR A 371 0.17 -14.52 -13.60
N LEU A 372 -0.85 -13.71 -13.91
CA LEU A 372 -1.69 -13.91 -15.09
C LEU A 372 -0.88 -13.85 -16.38
N GLY A 373 0.05 -12.90 -16.48
CA GLY A 373 0.96 -12.82 -17.61
C GLY A 373 1.78 -14.10 -17.80
N MET A 374 2.32 -14.64 -16.73
CA MET A 374 3.13 -15.87 -16.76
C MET A 374 2.33 -17.10 -17.17
N ILE A 375 1.09 -17.25 -16.66
CA ILE A 375 0.27 -18.43 -16.95
C ILE A 375 -0.46 -18.36 -18.29
N GLU A 376 -0.77 -17.17 -18.77
CA GLU A 376 -1.41 -16.92 -20.07
C GLU A 376 -0.38 -16.68 -21.20
N HIS A 377 0.92 -16.69 -20.88
CA HIS A 377 2.02 -16.45 -21.83
C HIS A 377 1.87 -15.12 -22.58
N ILE A 378 1.56 -14.03 -21.85
CA ILE A 378 1.34 -12.72 -22.43
C ILE A 378 2.68 -12.07 -22.77
N GLU A 379 2.88 -11.74 -24.05
CA GLU A 379 4.06 -11.03 -24.50
C GLU A 379 3.95 -9.53 -24.18
N PRO A 380 5.02 -8.89 -23.64
CA PRO A 380 5.04 -7.45 -23.46
C PRO A 380 5.20 -6.72 -24.82
N SER A 381 4.93 -5.41 -24.82
CA SER A 381 5.37 -4.54 -25.90
C SER A 381 6.89 -4.51 -26.01
N ALA A 382 7.44 -3.94 -27.10
CA ALA A 382 8.87 -3.64 -27.14
C ALA A 382 9.24 -2.65 -26.01
N PRO A 383 10.44 -2.78 -25.39
CA PRO A 383 10.90 -1.85 -24.38
C PRO A 383 11.02 -0.43 -24.94
N VAL A 384 10.75 0.56 -24.09
CA VAL A 384 10.85 1.96 -24.47
C VAL A 384 12.26 2.46 -24.25
N GLU A 385 12.89 2.89 -25.33
CA GLU A 385 14.12 3.67 -25.27
C GLU A 385 13.78 5.18 -25.27
N GLY A 386 14.47 5.95 -24.41
CA GLY A 386 14.26 7.38 -24.26
C GLY A 386 13.01 7.73 -23.45
N ARG A 387 12.47 8.91 -23.69
CA ARG A 387 11.42 9.50 -22.85
C ARG A 387 10.03 8.93 -23.18
N ALA A 388 9.35 8.34 -22.19
CA ALA A 388 8.04 7.71 -22.35
C ALA A 388 6.84 8.65 -22.08
N TYR A 389 7.05 9.84 -21.49
CA TYR A 389 5.96 10.79 -21.16
C TYR A 389 5.16 11.27 -22.36
N GLU A 390 5.77 11.32 -23.55
CA GLU A 390 5.10 11.71 -24.78
C GLU A 390 4.17 10.61 -25.34
N ARG A 391 4.38 9.37 -24.89
CA ARG A 391 3.58 8.21 -25.25
C ARG A 391 2.41 8.10 -24.28
N ARG A 392 1.38 8.93 -24.45
CA ARG A 392 0.13 8.74 -23.69
C ARG A 392 -0.43 7.36 -24.01
N ASN A 393 -0.24 6.43 -23.10
CA ASN A 393 -0.89 5.14 -23.21
C ASN A 393 -2.37 5.32 -22.83
N LEU A 394 -3.24 5.35 -23.85
CA LEU A 394 -4.69 5.47 -23.70
C LEU A 394 -5.32 4.30 -22.91
N ARG A 395 -4.53 3.32 -22.48
CA ARG A 395 -5.03 2.18 -21.69
C ARG A 395 -5.30 2.52 -20.23
N LEU A 396 -4.54 3.47 -19.62
CA LEU A 396 -4.79 3.87 -18.24
C LEU A 396 -6.07 4.72 -18.16
N PRO A 397 -6.99 4.40 -17.25
CA PRO A 397 -8.11 5.26 -16.91
C PRO A 397 -7.63 6.65 -16.44
N PHE A 398 -8.39 7.70 -16.78
CA PHE A 398 -8.05 9.07 -16.39
C PHE A 398 -8.72 9.50 -15.09
N THR A 399 -9.78 8.82 -14.69
CA THR A 399 -10.55 9.13 -13.48
C THR A 399 -10.73 7.91 -12.62
N LEU A 400 -11.01 8.13 -11.33
CA LEU A 400 -11.34 7.04 -10.41
C LEU A 400 -12.56 6.26 -10.89
N GLU A 401 -13.61 6.94 -11.36
CA GLU A 401 -14.84 6.26 -11.80
C GLU A 401 -14.62 5.37 -13.04
N ASP A 402 -13.84 5.85 -14.03
CA ASP A 402 -13.47 5.02 -15.19
C ASP A 402 -12.66 3.78 -14.76
N ALA A 403 -11.79 3.95 -13.78
CA ALA A 403 -10.98 2.86 -13.26
C ALA A 403 -11.84 1.83 -12.49
N LEU A 404 -12.77 2.30 -11.65
CA LEU A 404 -13.71 1.45 -10.92
C LEU A 404 -14.62 0.67 -11.87
N ALA A 405 -15.15 1.34 -12.91
CA ALA A 405 -15.98 0.67 -13.93
C ALA A 405 -15.21 -0.46 -14.63
N ARG A 406 -13.96 -0.22 -15.03
CA ARG A 406 -13.13 -1.27 -15.64
C ARG A 406 -12.87 -2.44 -14.70
N MET A 407 -12.58 -2.18 -13.42
CA MET A 407 -12.35 -3.24 -12.43
C MET A 407 -13.61 -4.07 -12.23
N GLU A 408 -14.78 -3.41 -12.15
CA GLU A 408 -16.08 -4.05 -11.97
C GLU A 408 -16.49 -4.90 -13.18
N ASP A 409 -16.15 -4.48 -14.40
CA ASP A 409 -16.47 -5.21 -15.64
C ASP A 409 -15.50 -6.36 -15.95
N CYS A 410 -14.35 -6.43 -15.26
CA CYS A 410 -13.32 -7.42 -15.54
C CYS A 410 -13.61 -8.77 -14.88
N ASP A 411 -14.11 -9.74 -15.64
CA ASP A 411 -14.39 -11.09 -15.16
C ASP A 411 -13.16 -11.82 -14.62
N THR A 412 -11.99 -11.60 -15.25
CA THR A 412 -10.73 -12.17 -14.76
C THR A 412 -10.40 -11.68 -13.33
N VAL A 413 -10.56 -10.37 -13.07
CA VAL A 413 -10.34 -9.81 -11.74
C VAL A 413 -11.30 -10.41 -10.72
N LYS A 414 -12.60 -10.51 -11.04
CA LYS A 414 -13.61 -11.16 -10.17
C LYS A 414 -13.27 -12.62 -9.87
N GLN A 415 -12.84 -13.36 -10.89
CA GLN A 415 -12.46 -14.76 -10.75
C GLN A 415 -11.33 -14.97 -9.73
N TYR A 416 -10.29 -14.14 -9.81
CA TYR A 416 -9.09 -14.33 -8.99
C TYR A 416 -9.16 -13.63 -7.62
N LEU A 417 -9.69 -12.41 -7.55
CA LEU A 417 -9.81 -11.70 -6.28
C LEU A 417 -11.10 -12.05 -5.50
N GLY A 418 -12.16 -12.42 -6.19
CA GLY A 418 -13.47 -12.71 -5.63
C GLY A 418 -14.50 -11.65 -6.03
N GLU A 419 -15.70 -12.08 -6.42
CA GLU A 419 -16.77 -11.17 -6.83
C GLU A 419 -17.25 -10.29 -5.67
N LYS A 420 -17.41 -10.86 -4.47
CA LYS A 420 -17.79 -10.13 -3.26
C LYS A 420 -16.77 -9.03 -2.93
N PHE A 421 -15.48 -9.34 -3.04
CA PHE A 421 -14.40 -8.36 -2.82
C PHE A 421 -14.49 -7.21 -3.83
N VAL A 422 -14.56 -7.51 -5.14
CA VAL A 422 -14.60 -6.49 -6.19
C VAL A 422 -15.79 -5.55 -6.00
N ARG A 423 -17.00 -6.11 -5.78
CA ARG A 423 -18.22 -5.34 -5.56
C ARG A 423 -18.12 -4.47 -4.29
N GLY A 424 -17.64 -5.03 -3.20
CA GLY A 424 -17.46 -4.30 -1.94
C GLY A 424 -16.46 -3.15 -2.06
N TYR A 425 -15.31 -3.41 -2.70
CA TYR A 425 -14.30 -2.38 -2.94
C TYR A 425 -14.82 -1.25 -3.82
N VAL A 426 -15.45 -1.58 -4.95
CA VAL A 426 -16.04 -0.60 -5.86
C VAL A 426 -17.11 0.23 -5.17
N ALA A 427 -17.97 -0.39 -4.36
CA ALA A 427 -19.02 0.30 -3.61
C ALA A 427 -18.46 1.30 -2.60
N VAL A 428 -17.44 0.91 -1.83
CA VAL A 428 -16.76 1.80 -0.88
C VAL A 428 -16.16 3.00 -1.62
N LYS A 429 -15.44 2.76 -2.72
CA LYS A 429 -14.77 3.84 -3.47
C LYS A 429 -15.74 4.76 -4.21
N ARG A 430 -16.87 4.25 -4.68
CA ARG A 430 -17.94 5.09 -5.23
C ARG A 430 -18.60 5.96 -4.18
N ALA A 431 -18.89 5.42 -2.97
CA ALA A 431 -19.43 6.19 -1.88
C ALA A 431 -18.49 7.35 -1.48
N GLU A 432 -17.17 7.10 -1.41
CA GLU A 432 -16.16 8.14 -1.19
C GLU A 432 -16.14 9.18 -2.32
N HIS A 433 -16.24 8.75 -3.56
CA HIS A 433 -16.29 9.65 -4.72
C HIS A 433 -17.54 10.54 -4.69
N GLU A 434 -18.71 9.99 -4.38
CA GLU A 434 -19.95 10.77 -4.25
C GLU A 434 -19.87 11.78 -3.10
N ASN A 435 -19.27 11.42 -1.97
CA ASN A 435 -19.02 12.36 -0.88
C ASN A 435 -18.07 13.48 -1.32
N PHE A 436 -16.99 13.14 -2.05
CA PHE A 436 -16.07 14.14 -2.60
C PHE A 436 -16.76 15.12 -3.56
N LYS A 437 -17.66 14.66 -4.44
CA LYS A 437 -18.39 15.51 -5.39
C LYS A 437 -19.27 16.57 -4.71
N ARG A 438 -19.65 16.38 -3.45
CA ARG A 438 -20.45 17.36 -2.68
C ARG A 438 -19.61 18.51 -2.13
N VAL A 439 -18.29 18.41 -2.19
CA VAL A 439 -17.38 19.43 -1.66
C VAL A 439 -17.16 20.50 -2.73
N ILE A 440 -17.51 21.75 -2.40
CA ILE A 440 -17.21 22.92 -3.23
C ILE A 440 -15.79 23.37 -2.95
N SER A 441 -14.90 23.22 -3.92
CA SER A 441 -13.48 23.50 -3.78
C SER A 441 -13.16 25.02 -3.73
N SER A 442 -11.98 25.35 -3.20
CA SER A 442 -11.47 26.73 -3.25
C SER A 442 -11.29 27.22 -4.70
N TRP A 443 -10.90 26.31 -5.63
CA TRP A 443 -10.77 26.62 -7.05
C TRP A 443 -12.12 27.05 -7.68
N GLU A 444 -13.20 26.34 -7.36
CA GLU A 444 -14.55 26.68 -7.83
C GLU A 444 -14.99 28.06 -7.28
N ARG A 445 -14.76 28.31 -5.99
CA ARG A 445 -15.05 29.62 -5.38
C ARG A 445 -14.22 30.73 -6.01
N GLU A 446 -12.94 30.50 -6.27
CA GLU A 446 -12.02 31.48 -6.88
C GLU A 446 -12.43 31.85 -8.31
N PHE A 447 -12.69 30.85 -9.15
CA PHE A 447 -12.79 31.07 -10.60
C PHE A 447 -14.23 31.07 -11.14
N LEU A 448 -15.18 30.44 -10.44
CA LEU A 448 -16.57 30.37 -10.93
C LEU A 448 -17.51 31.38 -10.28
N LEU A 449 -17.23 31.83 -9.05
CA LEU A 449 -18.16 32.63 -8.24
C LEU A 449 -18.69 33.90 -8.96
N LEU A 450 -17.84 34.58 -9.70
CA LEU A 450 -18.17 35.80 -10.42
C LEU A 450 -18.04 35.70 -11.95
N SER A 451 -17.70 34.51 -12.46
CA SER A 451 -17.38 34.30 -13.88
C SER A 451 -18.43 33.50 -14.64
N VAL A 452 -19.36 32.87 -13.94
CA VAL A 452 -20.44 32.07 -14.54
C VAL A 452 -21.79 32.42 -13.95
#